data_6688e332674e891a72bef671f2a02734
#
_entry.id   6688e332674e891a72bef671f2a02734
#
_cell.length_a   1.000
_cell.length_b   1.000
_cell.length_c   1.000
_cell.angle_alpha   90.00
_cell.angle_beta   90.00
_cell.angle_gamma   90.00
#
_symmetry.space_group_name_H-M   'P 1'
#
loop_
_entity.id
_entity.type
_entity.pdbx_description
1 polymer ?
#
loop_
_entity_poly.entity_id
_entity_poly.type
_entity_poly.pdbx_seq_one_letter_code
_entity_poly.pdbx_strand_id
1 'polypeptide(L)'
;MQTIRFEREATVGCIVLANPPFNRLDQRFSGCLREAVHEASESDIRVLVIKAEGPHFSFGGEVREWPGKDVNWFRTFVAEVNVSYRAIEALRVPTIAAVQGCAFGGGFELALSCDFIIAAENAVFRCVEVTTGMLPIAGALQRLAERVGRGRASRFAMLGEPISGALAGELGIATQVVAETEVIQTAETLAKKLAVGPTKSYAATRTLLKAWSAGGIPAADAVMLDITMDLFNTDDCTRGFLNTAEAFDLDKEPSDLIFNGR
;
A
#
# COMPACT_ATOMS: atom_id res chain seq x y z
N MET A 1 15.48 -2.97 20.44
CA MET A 1 14.85 -3.80 19.38
C MET A 1 14.50 -2.89 18.23
N GLN A 2 14.65 -3.36 17.01
CA GLN A 2 14.26 -2.63 15.80
C GLN A 2 12.74 -2.68 15.68
N THR A 3 12.08 -1.53 15.61
CA THR A 3 10.61 -1.44 15.58
C THR A 3 10.01 -1.70 14.21
N ILE A 4 10.85 -1.67 13.15
CA ILE A 4 10.50 -2.05 11.79
C ILE A 4 11.64 -2.90 11.24
N ARG A 5 11.31 -3.96 10.52
CA ARG A 5 12.27 -4.84 9.85
C ARG A 5 11.89 -5.00 8.38
N PHE A 6 12.90 -5.02 7.53
CA PHE A 6 12.75 -5.53 6.17
C PHE A 6 13.24 -6.98 6.12
N GLU A 7 12.44 -7.85 5.56
CA GLU A 7 12.71 -9.26 5.37
C GLU A 7 12.46 -9.59 3.90
N ARG A 8 13.20 -10.55 3.35
CA ARG A 8 13.03 -10.98 1.97
C ARG A 8 13.02 -12.50 1.87
N GLU A 9 12.04 -13.02 1.15
CA GLU A 9 11.97 -14.41 0.73
C GLU A 9 11.87 -14.47 -0.80
N ALA A 10 12.91 -14.94 -1.45
CA ALA A 10 13.05 -14.93 -2.92
C ALA A 10 12.78 -13.52 -3.51
N THR A 11 11.69 -13.34 -4.24
CA THR A 11 11.27 -12.07 -4.86
C THR A 11 10.15 -11.36 -4.11
N VAL A 12 9.76 -11.84 -2.93
CA VAL A 12 8.78 -11.21 -2.05
C VAL A 12 9.51 -10.48 -0.94
N GLY A 13 9.37 -9.16 -0.88
CA GLY A 13 9.81 -8.34 0.24
C GLY A 13 8.72 -8.22 1.30
N CYS A 14 9.12 -8.07 2.54
CA CYS A 14 8.20 -7.86 3.66
C CYS A 14 8.74 -6.79 4.60
N ILE A 15 7.94 -5.75 4.87
CA ILE A 15 8.16 -4.81 5.96
C ILE A 15 7.28 -5.24 7.12
N VAL A 16 7.90 -5.51 8.27
CA VAL A 16 7.23 -5.95 9.48
C VAL A 16 7.23 -4.83 10.52
N LEU A 17 6.05 -4.40 10.94
CA LEU A 17 5.88 -3.53 12.10
C LEU A 17 6.04 -4.38 13.36
N ALA A 18 7.10 -4.16 14.12
CA ALA A 18 7.56 -5.05 15.19
C ALA A 18 7.63 -4.35 16.56
N ASN A 19 6.58 -3.59 16.89
CA ASN A 19 6.41 -2.93 18.19
C ASN A 19 5.03 -3.25 18.80
N PRO A 20 4.69 -4.56 18.97
CA PRO A 20 3.40 -4.97 19.51
C PRO A 20 3.23 -4.52 20.97
N PRO A 21 1.98 -4.46 21.50
CA PRO A 21 0.75 -4.87 20.82
C PRO A 21 0.18 -3.80 19.88
N PHE A 22 0.61 -2.55 19.95
CA PHE A 22 -0.05 -1.43 19.31
C PHE A 22 0.65 -0.91 18.03
N ASN A 23 1.90 -1.31 17.79
CA ASN A 23 2.71 -0.86 16.64
C ASN A 23 2.61 0.65 16.43
N ARG A 24 2.81 1.44 17.53
CA ARG A 24 2.73 2.90 17.50
C ARG A 24 3.90 3.49 16.74
N LEU A 25 3.61 4.57 16.05
CA LEU A 25 4.54 5.32 15.23
C LEU A 25 5.23 6.37 16.12
N ASP A 26 6.33 5.99 16.74
CA ASP A 26 7.17 6.88 17.56
C ASP A 26 8.04 7.80 16.68
N GLN A 27 8.85 8.66 17.30
CA GLN A 27 9.71 9.61 16.59
C GLN A 27 10.72 8.91 15.64
N ARG A 28 11.12 7.67 15.91
CA ARG A 28 12.08 6.91 15.10
C ARG A 28 11.43 6.16 13.94
N PHE A 29 10.12 5.98 14.02
CA PHE A 29 9.35 5.19 13.05
C PHE A 29 9.61 5.62 11.59
N SER A 30 9.54 6.93 11.31
CA SER A 30 9.71 7.45 9.94
C SER A 30 11.09 7.14 9.37
N GLY A 31 12.14 7.24 10.18
CA GLY A 31 13.50 6.87 9.78
C GLY A 31 13.63 5.39 9.49
N CYS A 32 13.17 4.55 10.42
CA CYS A 32 13.19 3.08 10.26
C CYS A 32 12.35 2.63 9.05
N LEU A 33 11.17 3.23 8.83
CA LEU A 33 10.35 2.91 7.67
C LEU A 33 11.06 3.31 6.36
N ARG A 34 11.67 4.49 6.32
CA ARG A 34 12.40 4.95 5.15
C ARG A 34 13.59 4.04 4.82
N GLU A 35 14.34 3.61 5.83
CA GLU A 35 15.42 2.64 5.66
C GLU A 35 14.90 1.32 5.11
N ALA A 36 13.84 0.75 5.68
CA ALA A 36 13.24 -0.48 5.22
C ALA A 36 12.69 -0.38 3.77
N VAL A 37 12.09 0.76 3.41
CA VAL A 37 11.63 1.01 2.03
C VAL A 37 12.81 1.17 1.07
N HIS A 38 13.90 1.80 1.53
CA HIS A 38 15.13 1.91 0.73
C HIS A 38 15.75 0.53 0.49
N GLU A 39 15.92 -0.30 1.53
CA GLU A 39 16.38 -1.69 1.37
C GLU A 39 15.49 -2.47 0.40
N ALA A 40 14.17 -2.31 0.49
CA ALA A 40 13.24 -2.92 -0.46
C ALA A 40 13.47 -2.44 -1.90
N SER A 41 13.73 -1.14 -2.11
CA SER A 41 13.95 -0.55 -3.44
C SER A 41 15.25 -1.00 -4.10
N GLU A 42 16.28 -1.28 -3.31
CA GLU A 42 17.59 -1.76 -3.79
C GLU A 42 17.64 -3.29 -3.96
N SER A 43 16.62 -3.99 -3.51
CA SER A 43 16.56 -5.45 -3.62
C SER A 43 15.77 -5.89 -4.86
N ASP A 44 16.05 -7.16 -5.33
CA ASP A 44 15.36 -7.75 -6.48
C ASP A 44 13.95 -8.26 -6.14
N ILE A 45 13.21 -7.53 -5.31
CA ILE A 45 11.82 -7.89 -5.03
C ILE A 45 10.91 -7.54 -6.20
N ARG A 46 9.82 -8.28 -6.30
CA ARG A 46 8.78 -8.10 -7.32
C ARG A 46 7.43 -7.73 -6.71
N VAL A 47 7.33 -7.75 -5.40
CA VAL A 47 6.18 -7.34 -4.60
C VAL A 47 6.64 -7.02 -3.18
N LEU A 48 6.00 -6.08 -2.53
CA LEU A 48 6.22 -5.74 -1.13
C LEU A 48 4.96 -6.00 -0.32
N VAL A 49 5.08 -6.72 0.81
CA VAL A 49 4.03 -6.88 1.81
C VAL A 49 4.37 -6.04 3.04
N ILE A 50 3.41 -5.30 3.59
CA ILE A 50 3.53 -4.63 4.88
C ILE A 50 2.60 -5.35 5.85
N LYS A 51 3.16 -5.94 6.89
CA LYS A 51 2.42 -6.67 7.95
C LYS A 51 2.87 -6.25 9.34
N ALA A 52 2.16 -6.66 10.36
CA ALA A 52 2.44 -6.28 11.72
C ALA A 52 2.47 -7.50 12.65
N GLU A 53 3.35 -7.47 13.65
CA GLU A 53 3.34 -8.41 14.76
C GLU A 53 2.27 -8.04 15.78
N GLY A 54 1.72 -9.06 16.44
CA GLY A 54 0.72 -8.90 17.48
C GLY A 54 -0.70 -8.68 16.95
N PRO A 55 -1.62 -8.23 17.84
CA PRO A 55 -3.06 -8.26 17.53
C PRO A 55 -3.52 -7.09 16.63
N HIS A 56 -2.71 -6.08 16.41
CA HIS A 56 -3.11 -4.88 15.69
C HIS A 56 -2.09 -4.49 14.61
N PHE A 57 -2.57 -3.96 13.50
CA PHE A 57 -1.72 -3.42 12.46
C PHE A 57 -0.95 -2.20 12.98
N SER A 58 -1.65 -1.13 13.37
CA SER A 58 -1.03 0.03 14.04
C SER A 58 -2.08 0.96 14.63
N PHE A 59 -1.83 1.45 15.84
CA PHE A 59 -2.65 2.50 16.49
C PHE A 59 -2.29 3.92 16.09
N GLY A 60 -1.42 4.08 15.07
CA GLY A 60 -0.98 5.40 14.63
C GLY A 60 0.04 6.06 15.55
N GLY A 61 0.12 7.37 15.51
CA GLY A 61 1.16 8.14 16.18
C GLY A 61 1.27 7.92 17.70
N GLU A 62 2.48 7.94 18.22
CA GLU A 62 2.75 7.93 19.67
C GLU A 62 2.52 9.33 20.25
N VAL A 63 1.26 9.70 20.35
CA VAL A 63 0.83 11.06 20.75
C VAL A 63 1.26 11.46 22.17
N ARG A 64 1.68 10.51 23.02
CA ARG A 64 2.21 10.79 24.36
C ARG A 64 3.54 11.57 24.33
N GLU A 65 4.27 11.50 23.21
CA GLU A 65 5.51 12.24 22.99
C GLU A 65 5.31 13.67 22.49
N TRP A 66 4.07 14.07 22.16
CA TRP A 66 3.76 15.33 21.47
C TRP A 66 3.55 16.54 22.37
N PRO A 67 3.01 16.42 23.63
CA PRO A 67 2.84 17.56 24.51
C PRO A 67 4.15 18.33 24.72
N GLY A 68 4.10 19.67 24.56
CA GLY A 68 5.27 20.54 24.72
C GLY A 68 6.16 20.67 23.49
N LYS A 69 5.88 19.94 22.40
CA LYS A 69 6.58 20.14 21.12
C LYS A 69 6.08 21.40 20.42
N ASP A 70 6.97 22.11 19.77
CA ASP A 70 6.64 23.31 19.00
C ASP A 70 6.19 22.99 17.56
N VAL A 71 5.72 24.01 16.84
CA VAL A 71 5.25 23.87 15.47
C VAL A 71 6.34 23.47 14.48
N ASN A 72 7.61 23.78 14.75
CA ASN A 72 8.73 23.44 13.88
C ASN A 72 9.06 21.96 14.01
N TRP A 73 8.99 21.42 15.23
CA TRP A 73 9.10 19.98 15.45
C TRP A 73 8.01 19.23 14.68
N PHE A 74 6.74 19.67 14.79
CA PHE A 74 5.64 19.05 14.04
C PHE A 74 5.82 19.15 12.52
N ARG A 75 6.30 20.28 12.03
CA ARG A 75 6.60 20.45 10.60
C ARG A 75 7.61 19.40 10.11
N THR A 76 8.68 19.19 10.84
CA THR A 76 9.70 18.19 10.52
C THR A 76 9.13 16.78 10.59
N PHE A 77 8.45 16.44 11.68
CA PHE A 77 7.84 15.14 11.90
C PHE A 77 6.84 14.79 10.77
N VAL A 78 5.92 15.68 10.45
CA VAL A 78 4.93 15.49 9.37
C VAL A 78 5.61 15.33 8.00
N ALA A 79 6.66 16.12 7.72
CA ALA A 79 7.41 16.01 6.48
C ALA A 79 8.09 14.64 6.35
N GLU A 80 8.74 14.14 7.41
CA GLU A 80 9.42 12.84 7.43
C GLU A 80 8.45 11.68 7.25
N VAL A 81 7.31 11.67 7.96
CA VAL A 81 6.26 10.65 7.79
C VAL A 81 5.75 10.64 6.35
N ASN A 82 5.45 11.81 5.80
CA ASN A 82 4.97 11.92 4.41
C ASN A 82 5.99 11.43 3.38
N VAL A 83 7.30 11.72 3.59
CA VAL A 83 8.36 11.21 2.71
C VAL A 83 8.39 9.68 2.74
N SER A 84 8.31 9.07 3.92
CA SER A 84 8.34 7.61 4.07
C SER A 84 7.14 6.92 3.38
N TYR A 85 5.94 7.47 3.52
CA TYR A 85 4.75 6.91 2.88
C TYR A 85 4.77 7.09 1.36
N ARG A 86 5.20 8.25 0.87
CA ARG A 86 5.38 8.47 -0.57
C ARG A 86 6.47 7.59 -1.18
N ALA A 87 7.48 7.19 -0.39
CA ALA A 87 8.49 6.26 -0.86
C ALA A 87 7.90 4.88 -1.16
N ILE A 88 6.90 4.40 -0.36
CA ILE A 88 6.15 3.17 -0.66
C ILE A 88 5.38 3.31 -1.98
N GLU A 89 4.72 4.45 -2.19
CA GLU A 89 3.99 4.73 -3.43
C GLU A 89 4.91 4.90 -4.65
N ALA A 90 6.18 5.24 -4.43
CA ALA A 90 7.17 5.41 -5.48
C ALA A 90 7.85 4.10 -5.89
N LEU A 91 7.68 3.01 -5.13
CA LEU A 91 8.24 1.70 -5.49
C LEU A 91 7.71 1.25 -6.85
N ARG A 92 8.56 0.56 -7.60
CA ARG A 92 8.23 0.03 -8.93
C ARG A 92 7.60 -1.37 -8.90
N VAL A 93 7.21 -1.82 -7.72
CA VAL A 93 6.58 -3.12 -7.47
C VAL A 93 5.24 -2.93 -6.77
N PRO A 94 4.28 -3.85 -6.95
CA PRO A 94 3.03 -3.83 -6.21
C PRO A 94 3.24 -3.89 -4.71
N THR A 95 2.37 -3.24 -3.94
CA THR A 95 2.42 -3.18 -2.49
C THR A 95 1.13 -3.67 -1.86
N ILE A 96 1.23 -4.47 -0.80
CA ILE A 96 0.11 -5.10 -0.10
C ILE A 96 0.21 -4.75 1.38
N ALA A 97 -0.86 -4.22 1.97
CA ALA A 97 -1.01 -4.13 3.43
C ALA A 97 -1.86 -5.30 3.94
N ALA A 98 -1.32 -6.06 4.90
CA ALA A 98 -2.04 -7.14 5.60
C ALA A 98 -2.50 -6.61 6.96
N VAL A 99 -3.82 -6.34 7.10
CA VAL A 99 -4.38 -5.57 8.21
C VAL A 99 -5.26 -6.43 9.09
N GLN A 100 -4.77 -6.76 10.28
CA GLN A 100 -5.54 -7.34 11.36
C GLN A 100 -5.81 -6.31 12.47
N GLY A 101 -6.86 -6.51 13.25
CA GLY A 101 -7.20 -5.68 14.40
C GLY A 101 -7.40 -4.21 14.03
N CYS A 102 -6.68 -3.29 14.67
CA CYS A 102 -6.85 -1.86 14.46
C CYS A 102 -5.80 -1.27 13.51
N ALA A 103 -6.26 -0.39 12.60
CA ALA A 103 -5.43 0.49 11.78
C ALA A 103 -5.95 1.93 11.96
N PHE A 104 -5.34 2.69 12.89
CA PHE A 104 -5.79 4.03 13.29
C PHE A 104 -4.81 5.12 12.87
N GLY A 105 -5.31 6.29 12.51
CA GLY A 105 -4.49 7.45 12.16
C GLY A 105 -3.38 7.10 11.18
N GLY A 106 -2.12 7.38 11.53
CA GLY A 106 -0.96 7.03 10.72
C GLY A 106 -0.88 5.56 10.29
N GLY A 107 -1.41 4.61 11.10
CA GLY A 107 -1.52 3.21 10.70
C GLY A 107 -2.49 2.99 9.55
N PHE A 108 -3.63 3.69 9.56
CA PHE A 108 -4.56 3.67 8.44
C PHE A 108 -3.97 4.37 7.20
N GLU A 109 -3.28 5.49 7.41
CA GLU A 109 -2.57 6.21 6.34
C GLU A 109 -1.50 5.34 5.66
N LEU A 110 -0.77 4.54 6.45
CA LEU A 110 0.20 3.57 5.95
C LEU A 110 -0.47 2.49 5.09
N ALA A 111 -1.57 1.90 5.56
CA ALA A 111 -2.32 0.91 4.80
C ALA A 111 -2.85 1.50 3.47
N LEU A 112 -3.37 2.73 3.50
CA LEU A 112 -3.86 3.44 2.31
C LEU A 112 -2.75 3.79 1.30
N SER A 113 -1.47 3.81 1.71
CA SER A 113 -0.33 4.02 0.82
C SER A 113 0.03 2.77 0.00
N CYS A 114 -0.58 1.63 0.29
CA CYS A 114 -0.42 0.40 -0.49
C CYS A 114 -1.46 0.30 -1.61
N ASP A 115 -1.12 -0.46 -2.66
CA ASP A 115 -2.05 -0.72 -3.78
C ASP A 115 -3.20 -1.61 -3.34
N PHE A 116 -2.90 -2.65 -2.56
CA PHE A 116 -3.84 -3.65 -2.09
C PHE A 116 -3.91 -3.64 -0.56
N ILE A 117 -5.10 -3.79 -0.01
CA ILE A 117 -5.33 -3.98 1.42
C ILE A 117 -6.09 -5.29 1.59
N ILE A 118 -5.46 -6.27 2.25
CA ILE A 118 -6.10 -7.48 2.73
C ILE A 118 -6.46 -7.24 4.18
N ALA A 119 -7.74 -7.24 4.50
CA ALA A 119 -8.23 -6.89 5.83
C ALA A 119 -8.91 -8.07 6.52
N ALA A 120 -8.75 -8.17 7.83
CA ALA A 120 -9.62 -9.01 8.64
C ALA A 120 -11.05 -8.45 8.63
N GLU A 121 -12.06 -9.32 8.59
CA GLU A 121 -13.48 -8.94 8.65
C GLU A 121 -13.79 -8.07 9.89
N ASN A 122 -13.16 -8.40 11.02
CA ASN A 122 -13.27 -7.68 12.29
C ASN A 122 -12.23 -6.56 12.47
N ALA A 123 -11.40 -6.28 11.47
CA ALA A 123 -10.49 -5.14 11.52
C ALA A 123 -11.26 -3.84 11.66
N VAL A 124 -10.63 -2.83 12.26
CA VAL A 124 -11.20 -1.49 12.43
C VAL A 124 -10.23 -0.46 11.89
N PHE A 125 -10.67 0.28 10.88
CA PHE A 125 -9.96 1.43 10.34
C PHE A 125 -10.58 2.73 10.90
N ARG A 126 -9.75 3.74 11.20
CA ARG A 126 -10.28 4.98 11.74
C ARG A 126 -9.33 6.17 11.53
N CYS A 127 -9.89 7.30 11.10
CA CYS A 127 -9.23 8.61 11.20
C CYS A 127 -9.49 9.15 12.62
N VAL A 128 -8.54 8.94 13.52
CA VAL A 128 -8.67 9.32 14.94
C VAL A 128 -8.27 10.77 15.21
N GLU A 129 -7.64 11.45 14.27
CA GLU A 129 -7.02 12.76 14.40
C GLU A 129 -7.99 13.84 14.87
N VAL A 130 -9.24 13.76 14.43
CA VAL A 130 -10.29 14.69 14.84
C VAL A 130 -10.50 14.73 16.36
N THR A 131 -10.23 13.61 17.06
CA THR A 131 -10.35 13.55 18.52
C THR A 131 -9.29 14.38 19.26
N THR A 132 -8.24 14.77 18.56
CA THR A 132 -7.16 15.63 19.05
C THR A 132 -7.18 17.03 18.43
N GLY A 133 -8.26 17.39 17.72
CA GLY A 133 -8.38 18.67 17.03
C GLY A 133 -7.55 18.78 15.76
N MET A 134 -7.11 17.64 15.20
CA MET A 134 -6.28 17.56 14.02
C MET A 134 -7.02 16.93 12.83
N LEU A 135 -6.38 16.94 11.68
CA LEU A 135 -6.77 16.18 10.50
C LEU A 135 -5.72 15.08 10.22
N PRO A 136 -6.02 14.07 9.39
CA PRO A 136 -5.03 13.12 8.91
C PRO A 136 -3.84 13.84 8.24
N ILE A 137 -2.62 13.59 8.73
CA ILE A 137 -1.43 14.39 8.37
C ILE A 137 -0.50 13.71 7.38
N ALA A 138 -0.68 12.41 7.12
CA ALA A 138 0.14 11.65 6.19
C ALA A 138 -0.63 11.16 4.95
N GLY A 139 -1.80 11.74 4.69
CA GLY A 139 -2.48 11.60 3.41
C GLY A 139 -3.68 10.65 3.38
N ALA A 140 -4.26 10.26 4.54
CA ALA A 140 -5.48 9.45 4.53
C ALA A 140 -6.63 10.14 3.82
N LEU A 141 -6.82 11.43 4.03
CA LEU A 141 -8.00 12.12 3.51
C LEU A 141 -8.07 12.05 1.98
N GLN A 142 -6.99 12.36 1.29
CA GLN A 142 -6.94 12.33 -0.17
C GLN A 142 -7.01 10.90 -0.72
N ARG A 143 -6.28 9.93 -0.13
CA ARG A 143 -6.32 8.52 -0.55
C ARG A 143 -7.66 7.84 -0.27
N LEU A 144 -8.30 8.22 0.83
CA LEU A 144 -9.65 7.76 1.16
C LEU A 144 -10.67 8.38 0.20
N ALA A 145 -10.54 9.70 -0.10
CA ALA A 145 -11.43 10.37 -1.05
C ALA A 145 -11.34 9.76 -2.47
N GLU A 146 -10.17 9.31 -2.87
CA GLU A 146 -9.95 8.62 -4.13
C GLU A 146 -10.66 7.25 -4.19
N ARG A 147 -10.64 6.49 -3.08
CA ARG A 147 -11.26 5.16 -3.01
C ARG A 147 -12.78 5.19 -2.81
N VAL A 148 -13.30 6.09 -1.97
CA VAL A 148 -14.71 6.07 -1.56
C VAL A 148 -15.49 7.32 -1.95
N GLY A 149 -14.83 8.26 -2.63
CA GLY A 149 -15.39 9.55 -2.99
C GLY A 149 -15.38 10.56 -1.82
N ARG A 150 -15.40 11.84 -2.19
CA ARG A 150 -15.22 12.97 -1.27
C ARG A 150 -16.22 12.98 -0.09
N GLY A 151 -17.48 12.66 -0.35
CA GLY A 151 -18.52 12.70 0.68
C GLY A 151 -18.27 11.72 1.83
N ARG A 152 -17.94 10.47 1.50
CA ARG A 152 -17.62 9.44 2.50
C ARG A 152 -16.30 9.74 3.23
N ALA A 153 -15.28 10.18 2.49
CA ALA A 153 -14.00 10.56 3.10
C ALA A 153 -14.17 11.70 4.11
N SER A 154 -14.96 12.75 3.78
CA SER A 154 -15.28 13.84 4.70
C SER A 154 -15.97 13.34 5.97
N ARG A 155 -16.95 12.45 5.82
CA ARG A 155 -17.67 11.84 6.94
C ARG A 155 -16.71 11.10 7.88
N PHE A 156 -15.92 10.18 7.36
CA PHE A 156 -14.99 9.38 8.17
C PHE A 156 -13.90 10.24 8.83
N ALA A 157 -13.36 11.22 8.12
CA ALA A 157 -12.32 12.08 8.68
C ALA A 157 -12.85 13.12 9.68
N MET A 158 -13.99 13.75 9.40
CA MET A 158 -14.53 14.81 10.26
C MET A 158 -15.28 14.29 11.48
N LEU A 159 -15.92 13.12 11.37
CA LEU A 159 -16.65 12.51 12.50
C LEU A 159 -15.79 11.48 13.24
N GLY A 160 -14.68 11.03 12.65
CA GLY A 160 -13.84 10.00 13.23
C GLY A 160 -14.57 8.67 13.42
N GLU A 161 -15.55 8.37 12.58
CA GLU A 161 -16.31 7.14 12.67
C GLU A 161 -15.42 5.92 12.31
N PRO A 162 -15.56 4.81 13.04
CA PRO A 162 -14.86 3.58 12.71
C PRO A 162 -15.43 2.95 11.43
N ILE A 163 -14.57 2.34 10.65
CA ILE A 163 -14.89 1.56 9.45
C ILE A 163 -14.49 0.11 9.77
N SER A 164 -15.46 -0.81 9.82
CA SER A 164 -15.14 -2.23 9.98
C SER A 164 -14.46 -2.79 8.74
N GLY A 165 -13.72 -3.90 8.89
CA GLY A 165 -13.12 -4.59 7.73
C GLY A 165 -14.17 -4.98 6.69
N ALA A 166 -15.34 -5.48 7.12
CA ALA A 166 -16.46 -5.79 6.24
C ALA A 166 -16.90 -4.55 5.42
N LEU A 167 -17.15 -3.41 6.10
CA LEU A 167 -17.52 -2.16 5.44
C LEU A 167 -16.40 -1.63 4.54
N ALA A 168 -15.13 -1.82 4.93
CA ALA A 168 -13.99 -1.43 4.09
C ALA A 168 -13.96 -2.21 2.77
N GLY A 169 -14.35 -3.48 2.77
CA GLY A 169 -14.53 -4.28 1.56
C GLY A 169 -15.68 -3.77 0.69
N GLU A 170 -16.84 -3.53 1.27
CA GLU A 170 -18.01 -3.01 0.56
C GLU A 170 -17.75 -1.64 -0.11
N LEU A 171 -16.94 -0.81 0.52
CA LEU A 171 -16.59 0.52 0.04
C LEU A 171 -15.39 0.56 -0.93
N GLY A 172 -14.70 -0.57 -1.14
CA GLY A 172 -13.49 -0.63 -1.96
C GLY A 172 -12.25 -0.03 -1.29
N ILE A 173 -12.25 0.15 0.02
CA ILE A 173 -11.05 0.50 0.79
C ILE A 173 -10.13 -0.71 0.88
N ALA A 174 -10.68 -1.86 1.31
CA ALA A 174 -9.99 -3.13 1.29
C ALA A 174 -10.26 -3.86 -0.04
N THR A 175 -9.20 -4.44 -0.60
CA THR A 175 -9.26 -5.21 -1.85
C THR A 175 -9.90 -6.58 -1.61
N GLN A 176 -9.60 -7.16 -0.45
CA GLN A 176 -10.16 -8.45 -0.03
C GLN A 176 -10.34 -8.46 1.49
N VAL A 177 -11.42 -9.08 1.94
CA VAL A 177 -11.77 -9.24 3.35
C VAL A 177 -11.88 -10.72 3.66
N VAL A 178 -11.24 -11.15 4.74
CA VAL A 178 -11.15 -12.56 5.14
C VAL A 178 -11.24 -12.70 6.66
N ALA A 179 -11.35 -13.92 7.17
CA ALA A 179 -11.21 -14.17 8.59
C ALA A 179 -9.84 -13.70 9.11
N GLU A 180 -9.76 -13.21 10.35
CA GLU A 180 -8.51 -12.65 10.91
C GLU A 180 -7.33 -13.62 10.80
N THR A 181 -7.56 -14.90 11.01
CA THR A 181 -6.55 -15.96 10.93
C THR A 181 -6.02 -16.19 9.50
N GLU A 182 -6.72 -15.71 8.48
CA GLU A 182 -6.39 -15.92 7.07
C GLU A 182 -5.68 -14.70 6.44
N VAL A 183 -5.63 -13.56 7.12
CA VAL A 183 -5.11 -12.29 6.57
C VAL A 183 -3.70 -12.45 6.02
N ILE A 184 -2.79 -13.00 6.81
CA ILE A 184 -1.39 -13.17 6.42
C ILE A 184 -1.27 -14.15 5.26
N GLN A 185 -1.93 -15.31 5.34
CA GLN A 185 -1.88 -16.31 4.29
C GLN A 185 -2.46 -15.79 2.96
N THR A 186 -3.53 -15.00 3.03
CA THR A 186 -4.16 -14.40 1.84
C THR A 186 -3.23 -13.35 1.21
N ALA A 187 -2.60 -12.49 2.03
CA ALA A 187 -1.63 -11.51 1.55
C ALA A 187 -0.40 -12.19 0.90
N GLU A 188 0.11 -13.26 1.49
CA GLU A 188 1.22 -14.05 0.93
C GLU A 188 0.83 -14.75 -0.38
N THR A 189 -0.40 -15.26 -0.48
CA THR A 189 -0.93 -15.87 -1.70
C THR A 189 -1.02 -14.84 -2.83
N LEU A 190 -1.55 -13.65 -2.55
CA LEU A 190 -1.57 -12.54 -3.50
C LEU A 190 -0.15 -12.12 -3.89
N ALA A 191 0.75 -12.02 -2.91
CA ALA A 191 2.15 -11.66 -3.15
C ALA A 191 2.84 -12.67 -4.09
N LYS A 192 2.68 -13.97 -3.86
CA LYS A 192 3.22 -15.02 -4.74
C LYS A 192 2.68 -14.92 -6.16
N LYS A 193 1.37 -14.63 -6.32
CA LYS A 193 0.76 -14.41 -7.63
C LYS A 193 1.36 -13.19 -8.34
N LEU A 194 1.52 -12.06 -7.64
CA LEU A 194 2.11 -10.85 -8.20
C LEU A 194 3.60 -11.02 -8.50
N ALA A 195 4.34 -11.78 -7.70
CA ALA A 195 5.76 -12.01 -7.86
C ALA A 195 6.12 -12.77 -9.14
N VAL A 196 5.20 -13.53 -9.73
CA VAL A 196 5.39 -14.24 -11.01
C VAL A 196 4.78 -13.50 -12.20
N GLY A 197 4.13 -12.36 -11.97
CA GLY A 197 3.49 -11.55 -13.01
C GLY A 197 4.44 -10.55 -13.70
N PRO A 198 3.97 -9.77 -14.67
CA PRO A 198 4.78 -8.85 -15.45
C PRO A 198 5.10 -7.57 -14.66
N THR A 199 6.18 -7.57 -13.88
CA THR A 199 6.53 -6.49 -12.93
C THR A 199 6.63 -5.11 -13.59
N LYS A 200 7.16 -5.01 -14.83
CA LYS A 200 7.22 -3.74 -15.56
C LYS A 200 5.83 -3.20 -15.91
N SER A 201 4.88 -4.08 -16.28
CA SER A 201 3.49 -3.68 -16.52
C SER A 201 2.81 -3.21 -15.24
N TYR A 202 3.11 -3.81 -14.09
CA TYR A 202 2.62 -3.32 -12.80
C TYR A 202 3.17 -1.94 -12.46
N ALA A 203 4.48 -1.73 -12.67
CA ALA A 203 5.10 -0.42 -12.49
C ALA A 203 4.48 0.65 -13.40
N ALA A 204 4.23 0.32 -14.66
CA ALA A 204 3.56 1.18 -15.63
C ALA A 204 2.13 1.52 -15.19
N THR A 205 1.36 0.52 -14.74
CA THR A 205 0.00 0.70 -14.21
C THR A 205 0.00 1.68 -13.02
N ARG A 206 0.92 1.51 -12.06
CA ARG A 206 1.07 2.41 -10.92
C ARG A 206 1.40 3.84 -11.35
N THR A 207 2.31 3.99 -12.31
CA THR A 207 2.68 5.31 -12.86
C THR A 207 1.49 5.99 -13.53
N LEU A 208 0.71 5.25 -14.30
CA LEU A 208 -0.45 5.79 -15.00
C LEU A 208 -1.57 6.20 -14.03
N LEU A 209 -1.87 5.37 -13.02
CA LEU A 209 -2.82 5.70 -11.97
C LEU A 209 -2.38 6.92 -11.15
N LYS A 210 -1.08 7.07 -10.89
CA LYS A 210 -0.55 8.25 -10.19
C LYS A 210 -0.69 9.53 -11.05
N ALA A 211 -0.48 9.45 -12.34
CA ALA A 211 -0.72 10.57 -13.25
C ALA A 211 -2.22 10.94 -13.29
N TRP A 212 -3.10 9.94 -13.31
CA TRP A 212 -4.55 10.14 -13.21
C TRP A 212 -4.94 10.84 -11.89
N SER A 213 -4.40 10.42 -10.76
CA SER A 213 -4.65 11.08 -9.46
C SER A 213 -4.18 12.54 -9.45
N ALA A 214 -3.11 12.87 -10.18
CA ALA A 214 -2.56 14.21 -10.22
C ALA A 214 -3.36 15.19 -11.11
N GLY A 215 -3.98 14.70 -12.20
CA GLY A 215 -4.64 15.58 -13.16
C GLY A 215 -5.75 14.93 -13.99
N GLY A 216 -6.32 13.81 -13.51
CA GLY A 216 -7.40 13.09 -14.19
C GLY A 216 -6.97 12.43 -15.50
N ILE A 217 -7.95 12.10 -16.35
CA ILE A 217 -7.74 11.45 -17.64
C ILE A 217 -6.72 12.19 -18.50
N PRO A 218 -6.76 13.53 -18.66
CA PRO A 218 -5.79 14.21 -19.52
C PRO A 218 -4.34 14.04 -19.11
N ALA A 219 -4.06 14.00 -17.79
CA ALA A 219 -2.69 13.79 -17.30
C ALA A 219 -2.22 12.34 -17.51
N ALA A 220 -3.11 11.37 -17.36
CA ALA A 220 -2.82 9.98 -17.66
C ALA A 220 -2.56 9.77 -19.16
N ASP A 221 -3.43 10.31 -20.02
CA ASP A 221 -3.30 10.19 -21.48
C ASP A 221 -2.00 10.83 -22.01
N ALA A 222 -1.55 11.93 -21.38
CA ALA A 222 -0.31 12.61 -21.78
C ALA A 222 0.95 11.75 -21.63
N VAL A 223 0.95 10.77 -20.71
CA VAL A 223 2.11 9.88 -20.44
C VAL A 223 1.90 8.45 -20.93
N MET A 224 0.66 8.09 -21.31
CA MET A 224 0.29 6.70 -21.61
C MET A 224 1.07 6.14 -22.79
N LEU A 225 1.28 6.93 -23.85
CA LEU A 225 1.96 6.47 -25.07
C LEU A 225 3.39 6.04 -24.78
N ASP A 226 4.16 6.89 -24.10
CA ASP A 226 5.58 6.61 -23.81
C ASP A 226 5.71 5.40 -22.88
N ILE A 227 4.89 5.34 -21.84
CA ILE A 227 4.86 4.19 -20.90
C ILE A 227 4.52 2.90 -21.64
N THR A 228 3.57 2.93 -22.57
CA THR A 228 3.14 1.76 -23.33
C THR A 228 4.24 1.30 -24.30
N MET A 229 4.91 2.23 -24.99
CA MET A 229 5.99 1.87 -25.94
C MET A 229 7.16 1.18 -25.22
N ASP A 230 7.49 1.60 -24.01
CA ASP A 230 8.50 0.91 -23.20
C ASP A 230 8.12 -0.55 -22.88
N LEU A 231 6.83 -0.83 -22.68
CA LEU A 231 6.37 -2.20 -22.41
C LEU A 231 6.50 -3.12 -23.63
N PHE A 232 6.27 -2.62 -24.85
CA PHE A 232 6.43 -3.42 -26.07
C PHE A 232 7.86 -3.90 -26.29
N ASN A 233 8.86 -3.24 -25.69
CA ASN A 233 10.26 -3.64 -25.75
C ASN A 233 10.66 -4.68 -24.68
N THR A 234 9.69 -5.23 -23.93
CA THR A 234 9.99 -6.22 -22.86
C THR A 234 9.87 -7.65 -23.34
N ASP A 235 10.70 -8.54 -22.78
CA ASP A 235 10.59 -9.98 -22.99
C ASP A 235 9.23 -10.52 -22.58
N ASP A 236 8.70 -9.99 -21.45
CA ASP A 236 7.41 -10.40 -20.92
C ASP A 236 6.28 -10.11 -21.90
N CYS A 237 6.29 -8.93 -22.55
CA CYS A 237 5.30 -8.56 -23.56
C CYS A 237 5.38 -9.49 -24.78
N THR A 238 6.57 -9.73 -25.29
CA THR A 238 6.79 -10.62 -26.44
C THR A 238 6.29 -12.03 -26.14
N ARG A 239 6.63 -12.59 -24.96
CA ARG A 239 6.19 -13.94 -24.54
C ARG A 239 4.67 -14.00 -24.35
N GLY A 240 4.09 -12.94 -23.78
CA GLY A 240 2.64 -12.82 -23.60
C GLY A 240 1.89 -12.85 -24.93
N PHE A 241 2.35 -12.08 -25.92
CA PHE A 241 1.74 -12.07 -27.25
C PHE A 241 1.87 -13.42 -27.97
N LEU A 242 3.03 -14.06 -27.93
CA LEU A 242 3.22 -15.39 -28.53
C LEU A 242 2.27 -16.41 -27.91
N ASN A 243 2.20 -16.50 -26.57
CA ASN A 243 1.32 -17.42 -25.87
C ASN A 243 -0.17 -17.16 -26.22
N THR A 244 -0.56 -15.91 -26.35
CA THR A 244 -1.93 -15.56 -26.71
C THR A 244 -2.25 -15.89 -28.16
N ALA A 245 -1.33 -15.59 -29.10
CA ALA A 245 -1.52 -15.92 -30.51
C ALA A 245 -1.61 -17.43 -30.74
N GLU A 246 -0.71 -18.22 -30.12
CA GLU A 246 -0.76 -19.69 -30.21
C GLU A 246 -2.07 -20.26 -29.65
N ALA A 247 -2.56 -19.71 -28.55
CA ALA A 247 -3.83 -20.12 -27.96
C ALA A 247 -5.01 -19.84 -28.90
N PHE A 248 -5.04 -18.66 -29.53
CA PHE A 248 -6.09 -18.29 -30.49
C PHE A 248 -6.07 -19.17 -31.75
N ASP A 249 -4.88 -19.50 -32.28
CA ASP A 249 -4.74 -20.42 -33.41
C ASP A 249 -5.30 -21.83 -33.11
N LEU A 250 -5.31 -22.20 -31.82
CA LEU A 250 -5.82 -23.48 -31.34
C LEU A 250 -7.26 -23.42 -30.80
N ASP A 251 -7.91 -22.27 -30.85
CA ASP A 251 -9.23 -22.01 -30.26
C ASP A 251 -9.29 -22.38 -28.75
N LYS A 252 -8.26 -21.94 -27.99
CA LYS A 252 -8.09 -22.19 -26.56
C LYS A 252 -7.86 -20.90 -25.80
N GLU A 253 -8.02 -20.98 -24.47
CA GLU A 253 -7.56 -19.92 -23.56
C GLU A 253 -6.01 -19.94 -23.46
N PRO A 254 -5.35 -18.77 -23.39
CA PRO A 254 -3.91 -18.71 -23.14
C PRO A 254 -3.53 -19.40 -21.83
N SER A 255 -2.40 -20.08 -21.82
CA SER A 255 -1.87 -20.68 -20.60
C SER A 255 -1.33 -19.62 -19.63
N ASP A 256 -1.36 -19.92 -18.34
CA ASP A 256 -0.72 -19.09 -17.33
C ASP A 256 0.79 -19.01 -17.58
N LEU A 257 1.32 -17.79 -17.64
CA LEU A 257 2.75 -17.54 -17.80
C LEU A 257 3.40 -17.12 -16.50
N ILE A 258 4.61 -17.62 -16.27
CA ILE A 258 5.53 -17.05 -15.30
C ILE A 258 6.37 -16.02 -16.05
N PHE A 259 6.17 -14.75 -15.73
CA PHE A 259 6.90 -13.64 -16.30
C PHE A 259 8.23 -13.40 -15.55
N ASN A 260 9.20 -12.84 -16.24
CA ASN A 260 10.53 -12.58 -15.68
C ASN A 260 10.69 -11.16 -15.11
N GLY A 261 9.73 -10.27 -15.37
CA GLY A 261 9.80 -8.87 -14.97
C GLY A 261 10.76 -8.02 -15.80
N ARG A 262 11.08 -8.47 -17.01
CA ARG A 262 12.08 -7.85 -17.89
C ARG A 262 11.48 -7.38 -19.20
#